data_66227b2467292f8fd3ac7741c7b7a1d6
#
_entry.id   66227b2467292f8fd3ac7741c7b7a1d6
#
_cell.length_a   1.000
_cell.length_b   1.000
_cell.length_c   1.000
_cell.angle_alpha   90.00
_cell.angle_beta   90.00
_cell.angle_gamma   90.00
#
_symmetry.space_group_name_H-M   'P 1'
#
loop_
_entity.id
_entity.type
_entity.pdbx_description
1 polymer ?
#
loop_
_entity_poly.entity_id
_entity_poly.type
_entity_poly.pdbx_seq_one_letter_code
_entity_poly.pdbx_strand_id
1 'polypeptide(L)'
;MAVTSGCSITREVRSVSLDPGEKEICIIEAPAVREGFLQTYRTELEKKGFVVRLLPPNSATTTCPLTSTYLGKWSWDLALYLNYAEINVYKNGEQSGRALYDGRRGGANLGKFGSGEKRIAGLVNELFP
;
A
#
# COMPACT_ATOMS: atom_id res chain seq x y z
N MET A 1 22.54 19.55 6.98
CA MET A 1 21.29 18.81 6.90
C MET A 1 20.24 19.66 6.20
N ALA A 2 19.60 19.10 5.21
CA ALA A 2 18.56 19.81 4.50
C ALA A 2 17.25 19.74 5.26
N VAL A 3 16.59 20.86 5.44
CA VAL A 3 15.25 20.91 6.00
C VAL A 3 14.31 21.22 4.87
N THR A 4 13.37 20.31 4.63
CA THR A 4 12.38 20.53 3.60
C THR A 4 11.20 21.29 4.16
N SER A 5 10.69 22.20 3.38
CA SER A 5 9.46 22.91 3.69
C SER A 5 8.25 22.02 3.40
N GLY A 6 7.02 22.58 3.47
CA GLY A 6 5.79 21.86 3.30
C GLY A 6 5.52 21.23 1.93
N CYS A 7 6.44 21.35 0.97
CA CYS A 7 6.29 20.74 -0.36
C CYS A 7 6.93 19.36 -0.47
N SER A 8 7.27 18.74 0.66
CA SER A 8 7.93 17.44 0.65
C SER A 8 6.95 16.29 0.47
N ILE A 9 7.42 15.25 -0.21
CA ILE A 9 6.72 13.99 -0.40
C ILE A 9 7.54 12.94 0.34
N THR A 10 6.88 12.15 1.18
CA THR A 10 7.53 11.09 1.95
C THR A 10 7.21 9.73 1.33
N ARG A 11 8.22 8.90 1.22
CA ARG A 11 8.08 7.53 0.75
C ARG A 11 9.01 6.63 1.54
N GLU A 12 8.45 5.63 2.19
CA GLU A 12 9.20 4.69 3.01
C GLU A 12 8.67 3.29 2.79
N VAL A 13 9.57 2.32 2.64
CA VAL A 13 9.18 0.92 2.51
C VAL A 13 10.10 0.07 3.36
N ARG A 14 9.49 -0.76 4.22
CA ARG A 14 10.15 -1.84 4.93
C ARG A 14 9.65 -3.14 4.33
N SER A 15 10.52 -3.83 3.63
CA SER A 15 10.17 -5.06 2.91
C SER A 15 9.75 -6.18 3.85
N VAL A 16 8.80 -6.97 3.39
CA VAL A 16 8.39 -8.19 4.10
C VAL A 16 9.45 -9.25 3.89
N SER A 17 9.79 -9.97 4.96
CA SER A 17 10.62 -11.15 4.85
C SER A 17 9.71 -12.37 4.72
N LEU A 18 9.76 -13.02 3.58
CA LEU A 18 8.91 -14.18 3.29
C LEU A 18 9.73 -15.47 3.35
N ASP A 19 9.12 -16.50 3.93
CA ASP A 19 9.71 -17.85 3.88
C ASP A 19 9.44 -18.47 2.50
N PRO A 20 10.31 -19.36 2.02
CA PRO A 20 10.05 -20.07 0.78
C PRO A 20 8.69 -20.79 0.85
N GLY A 21 7.88 -20.63 -0.18
CA GLY A 21 6.57 -21.24 -0.22
C GLY A 21 5.42 -20.42 0.36
N GLU A 22 5.69 -19.28 0.99
CA GLU A 22 4.63 -18.38 1.40
C GLU A 22 4.07 -17.68 0.16
N LYS A 23 2.97 -18.22 -0.37
CA LYS A 23 2.36 -17.74 -1.61
C LYS A 23 0.87 -17.43 -1.45
N GLU A 24 0.36 -17.42 -0.23
CA GLU A 24 -1.03 -17.07 0.04
C GLU A 24 -1.05 -15.87 0.99
N ILE A 25 -1.87 -14.88 0.65
CA ILE A 25 -2.04 -13.68 1.47
C ILE A 25 -3.50 -13.32 1.55
N CYS A 26 -3.93 -12.91 2.74
CA CYS A 26 -5.28 -12.40 2.96
C CYS A 26 -5.23 -10.88 3.06
N ILE A 27 -6.16 -10.21 2.38
CA ILE A 27 -6.27 -8.75 2.45
C ILE A 27 -7.60 -8.42 3.10
N ILE A 28 -7.56 -7.63 4.16
CA ILE A 28 -8.77 -7.14 4.84
C ILE A 28 -9.33 -5.99 4.02
N GLU A 29 -10.56 -6.12 3.57
CA GLU A 29 -11.19 -5.10 2.75
C GLU A 29 -11.44 -3.82 3.53
N ALA A 30 -11.19 -2.68 2.91
CA ALA A 30 -11.41 -1.35 3.46
C ALA A 30 -12.41 -0.60 2.57
N PRO A 31 -13.73 -0.69 2.84
CA PRO A 31 -14.75 -0.13 1.96
C PRO A 31 -14.64 1.38 1.76
N ALA A 32 -14.05 2.10 2.71
CA ALA A 32 -13.87 3.54 2.60
C ALA A 32 -12.77 3.94 1.61
N VAL A 33 -11.92 2.99 1.21
CA VAL A 33 -10.86 3.23 0.23
C VAL A 33 -11.41 2.98 -1.16
N ARG A 34 -11.03 3.82 -2.14
CA ARG A 34 -11.45 3.62 -3.52
C ARG A 34 -11.07 2.23 -4.00
N GLU A 35 -12.00 1.57 -4.67
CA GLU A 35 -11.86 0.16 -5.08
C GLU A 35 -10.64 -0.07 -5.96
N GLY A 36 -10.28 0.91 -6.77
CA GLY A 36 -9.09 0.81 -7.62
C GLY A 36 -7.80 0.50 -6.86
N PHE A 37 -7.71 0.91 -5.59
CA PHE A 37 -6.56 0.57 -4.77
C PHE A 37 -6.47 -0.95 -4.56
N LEU A 38 -7.56 -1.55 -4.10
CA LEU A 38 -7.59 -2.99 -3.85
C LEU A 38 -7.34 -3.79 -5.13
N GLN A 39 -7.96 -3.39 -6.24
CA GLN A 39 -7.78 -4.07 -7.51
C GLN A 39 -6.31 -4.05 -7.94
N THR A 40 -5.67 -2.89 -7.86
CA THR A 40 -4.27 -2.76 -8.23
C THR A 40 -3.37 -3.57 -7.29
N TYR A 41 -3.60 -3.47 -6.00
CA TYR A 41 -2.82 -4.21 -5.00
C TYR A 41 -2.94 -5.71 -5.24
N ARG A 42 -4.16 -6.21 -5.40
CA ARG A 42 -4.40 -7.62 -5.68
C ARG A 42 -3.71 -8.08 -6.96
N THR A 43 -3.86 -7.30 -8.04
CA THR A 43 -3.26 -7.64 -9.33
C THR A 43 -1.74 -7.74 -9.23
N GLU A 44 -1.11 -6.79 -8.54
CA GLU A 44 0.34 -6.80 -8.39
C GLU A 44 0.84 -7.99 -7.56
N LEU A 45 0.09 -8.37 -6.54
CA LEU A 45 0.42 -9.57 -5.77
C LEU A 45 0.26 -10.84 -6.60
N GLU A 46 -0.81 -10.92 -7.38
CA GLU A 46 -1.04 -12.07 -8.26
C GLU A 46 0.06 -12.21 -9.31
N LYS A 47 0.56 -11.09 -9.83
CA LYS A 47 1.71 -11.10 -10.75
C LYS A 47 2.96 -11.69 -10.10
N LYS A 48 3.08 -11.56 -8.78
CA LYS A 48 4.21 -12.12 -8.02
C LYS A 48 3.99 -13.58 -7.62
N GLY A 49 2.88 -14.16 -8.01
CA GLY A 49 2.56 -15.56 -7.73
C GLY A 49 1.75 -15.79 -6.46
N PHE A 50 1.26 -14.73 -5.83
CA PHE A 50 0.42 -14.89 -4.64
C PHE A 50 -1.00 -15.30 -5.01
N VAL A 51 -1.58 -16.17 -4.18
CA VAL A 51 -3.02 -16.40 -4.15
C VAL A 51 -3.59 -15.40 -3.13
N VAL A 52 -4.48 -14.53 -3.58
CA VAL A 52 -5.04 -13.48 -2.74
C VAL A 52 -6.44 -13.88 -2.29
N ARG A 53 -6.66 -13.83 -0.99
CA ARG A 53 -7.98 -14.01 -0.38
C ARG A 53 -8.42 -12.71 0.24
N LEU A 54 -9.67 -12.32 -0.02
CA LEU A 54 -10.23 -11.11 0.58
C LEU A 54 -10.97 -11.48 1.86
N LEU A 55 -10.73 -10.72 2.91
CA LEU A 55 -11.40 -10.87 4.19
C LEU A 55 -12.40 -9.74 4.41
N PRO A 56 -13.48 -9.99 5.14
CA PRO A 56 -14.43 -8.92 5.49
C PRO A 56 -13.75 -7.78 6.24
N PRO A 57 -14.32 -6.56 6.15
CA PRO A 57 -13.82 -5.44 6.94
C PRO A 57 -13.77 -5.78 8.43
N ASN A 58 -12.79 -5.22 9.11
CA ASN A 58 -12.58 -5.41 10.55
C ASN A 58 -12.15 -6.82 10.94
N SER A 59 -11.73 -7.66 9.99
CA SER A 59 -11.13 -8.95 10.33
C SER A 59 -9.84 -8.74 11.12
N ALA A 60 -9.49 -9.70 11.96
CA ALA A 60 -8.27 -9.63 12.76
C ALA A 60 -7.04 -9.88 11.88
N THR A 61 -5.94 -9.23 12.20
CA THR A 61 -4.67 -9.43 11.48
C THR A 61 -4.06 -10.81 11.73
N THR A 62 -4.63 -11.57 12.65
CA THR A 62 -4.26 -12.96 12.96
C THR A 62 -5.07 -13.98 12.17
N THR A 63 -6.03 -13.54 11.34
CA THR A 63 -6.94 -14.44 10.61
C THR A 63 -6.19 -15.39 9.70
N CYS A 64 -5.15 -14.91 9.03
CA CYS A 64 -4.30 -15.73 8.17
C CYS A 64 -2.85 -15.60 8.62
N PRO A 65 -2.00 -16.58 8.30
CA PRO A 65 -0.57 -16.45 8.60
C PRO A 65 0.06 -15.19 7.98
N LEU A 66 -0.38 -14.83 6.78
CA LEU A 66 0.05 -13.60 6.11
C LEU A 66 -1.21 -12.78 5.82
N THR A 67 -1.33 -11.64 6.48
CA THR A 67 -2.53 -10.77 6.39
C THR A 67 -2.10 -9.35 6.14
N SER A 68 -2.82 -8.64 5.29
CA SER A 68 -2.49 -7.26 4.94
C SER A 68 -3.68 -6.33 5.14
N THR A 69 -3.36 -5.10 5.53
CA THR A 69 -4.30 -3.99 5.52
C THR A 69 -3.79 -2.93 4.56
N TYR A 70 -4.67 -2.06 4.12
CA TYR A 70 -4.31 -0.96 3.23
C TYR A 70 -5.17 0.25 3.51
N LEU A 71 -4.62 1.41 3.21
CA LEU A 71 -5.31 2.69 3.33
C LEU A 71 -4.85 3.58 2.18
N GLY A 72 -5.79 4.27 1.56
CA GLY A 72 -5.48 5.21 0.50
C GLY A 72 -6.36 6.44 0.61
N LYS A 73 -5.80 7.58 0.27
CA LYS A 73 -6.54 8.85 0.24
C LYS A 73 -6.22 9.56 -1.06
N TRP A 74 -7.23 10.22 -1.61
CA TRP A 74 -7.11 10.99 -2.85
C TRP A 74 -7.47 12.44 -2.58
N SER A 75 -6.91 13.31 -3.38
CA SER A 75 -7.20 14.74 -3.35
C SER A 75 -7.45 15.24 -4.76
N TRP A 76 -8.08 16.39 -4.86
CA TRP A 76 -8.34 17.05 -6.12
C TRP A 76 -7.56 18.37 -6.16
N ASP A 77 -6.77 18.53 -7.22
CA ASP A 77 -6.08 19.79 -7.52
C ASP A 77 -5.87 19.82 -9.03
N LEU A 78 -6.88 20.32 -9.76
CA LEU A 78 -6.98 20.27 -11.22
C LEU A 78 -7.11 18.85 -11.76
N ALA A 79 -6.74 17.85 -11.00
CA ALA A 79 -6.87 16.44 -11.31
C ALA A 79 -6.99 15.65 -10.01
N LEU A 80 -7.66 14.51 -10.07
CA LEU A 80 -7.71 13.59 -8.94
C LEU A 80 -6.38 12.86 -8.87
N TYR A 81 -5.77 12.79 -7.68
CA TYR A 81 -4.51 12.10 -7.49
C TYR A 81 -4.46 11.40 -6.13
N LEU A 82 -3.71 10.30 -6.09
CA LEU A 82 -3.45 9.59 -4.85
C LEU A 82 -2.47 10.42 -4.02
N ASN A 83 -2.89 10.87 -2.85
CA ASN A 83 -2.04 11.68 -1.99
C ASN A 83 -1.52 10.97 -0.76
N TYR A 84 -2.03 9.77 -0.47
CA TYR A 84 -1.60 8.96 0.66
C TYR A 84 -1.86 7.49 0.35
N ALA A 85 -0.89 6.65 0.63
CA ALA A 85 -1.04 5.20 0.55
C ALA A 85 -0.25 4.54 1.66
N GLU A 86 -0.87 3.58 2.32
CA GLU A 86 -0.24 2.81 3.38
C GLU A 86 -0.65 1.36 3.22
N ILE A 87 0.34 0.48 3.20
CA ILE A 87 0.12 -0.97 3.17
C ILE A 87 0.89 -1.56 4.33
N ASN A 88 0.20 -2.32 5.17
CA ASN A 88 0.82 -3.02 6.29
C ASN A 88 0.67 -4.52 6.07
N VAL A 89 1.71 -5.28 6.37
CA VAL A 89 1.72 -6.72 6.26
C VAL A 89 2.04 -7.33 7.61
N TYR A 90 1.25 -8.31 8.00
CA TYR A 90 1.37 -8.99 9.29
C TYR A 90 1.63 -10.46 9.08
N LYS A 91 2.61 -11.00 9.79
CA LYS A 91 2.89 -12.43 9.85
C LYS A 91 2.48 -12.93 11.23
N ASN A 92 1.47 -13.80 11.27
CA ASN A 92 0.93 -14.32 12.53
C ASN A 92 0.55 -13.20 13.51
N GLY A 93 -0.02 -12.12 12.99
CA GLY A 93 -0.47 -10.97 13.76
C GLY A 93 0.59 -9.92 14.07
N GLU A 94 1.85 -10.18 13.80
CA GLU A 94 2.93 -9.20 14.02
C GLU A 94 3.27 -8.48 12.72
N GLN A 95 3.44 -7.15 12.80
CA GLN A 95 3.79 -6.37 11.64
C GLN A 95 5.16 -6.80 11.10
N SER A 96 5.19 -7.20 9.83
CA SER A 96 6.37 -7.72 9.17
C SER A 96 6.87 -6.82 8.05
N GLY A 97 6.00 -5.98 7.52
CA GLY A 97 6.37 -5.05 6.47
C GLY A 97 5.42 -3.88 6.42
N ARG A 98 5.88 -2.79 5.84
CA ARG A 98 5.08 -1.58 5.70
C ARG A 98 5.56 -0.77 4.52
N ALA A 99 4.62 -0.28 3.72
CA ALA A 99 4.90 0.66 2.66
C ALA A 99 4.09 1.92 2.91
N LEU A 100 4.73 3.07 2.78
CA LEU A 100 4.09 4.36 3.00
C LEU A 100 4.45 5.31 1.87
N TYR A 101 3.44 5.97 1.33
CA TYR A 101 3.58 7.12 0.47
C TYR A 101 2.72 8.24 1.04
N ASP A 102 3.32 9.38 1.31
CA ASP A 102 2.60 10.54 1.83
C ASP A 102 2.95 11.77 1.00
N GLY A 103 2.04 12.14 0.11
CA GLY A 103 2.15 13.33 -0.72
C GLY A 103 1.24 14.46 -0.25
N ARG A 104 0.64 14.36 0.93
CA ARG A 104 -0.31 15.36 1.42
C ARG A 104 0.33 16.74 1.61
N ARG A 105 1.64 16.79 1.80
CA ARG A 105 2.41 18.03 1.92
C ARG A 105 3.12 18.38 0.62
N GLY A 106 2.68 17.79 -0.49
CA GLY A 106 3.29 18.01 -1.80
C GLY A 106 3.16 19.44 -2.31
N GLY A 107 2.13 20.17 -1.87
CA GLY A 107 1.93 21.56 -2.26
C GLY A 107 2.03 21.76 -3.77
N ALA A 108 2.97 22.60 -4.21
CA ALA A 108 3.20 22.87 -5.62
C ALA A 108 4.10 21.83 -6.30
N ASN A 109 4.53 20.78 -5.59
CA ASN A 109 5.38 19.75 -6.17
C ASN A 109 4.57 18.93 -7.19
N LEU A 110 4.95 19.04 -8.46
CA LEU A 110 4.25 18.32 -9.54
C LEU A 110 4.43 16.81 -9.47
N GLY A 111 5.40 16.32 -8.69
CA GLY A 111 5.60 14.90 -8.46
C GLY A 111 4.44 14.22 -7.73
N LYS A 112 3.53 15.01 -7.10
CA LYS A 112 2.33 14.45 -6.47
C LYS A 112 1.34 13.88 -7.48
N PHE A 113 1.38 14.36 -8.72
CA PHE A 113 0.54 13.83 -9.79
C PHE A 113 1.19 12.57 -10.38
N GLY A 114 0.42 11.83 -11.11
CA GLY A 114 0.85 10.60 -11.74
C GLY A 114 -0.18 9.53 -11.52
N SER A 115 0.07 8.35 -12.08
CA SER A 115 -0.85 7.23 -11.95
C SER A 115 -0.80 6.67 -10.53
N GLY A 116 -1.95 6.65 -9.85
CA GLY A 116 -2.08 5.97 -8.56
C GLY A 116 -1.76 4.48 -8.67
N GLU A 117 -2.13 3.86 -9.78
CA GLU A 117 -1.81 2.45 -10.03
C GLU A 117 -0.31 2.19 -10.08
N LYS A 118 0.44 3.02 -10.80
CA LYS A 118 1.88 2.89 -10.87
C LYS A 118 2.54 3.11 -9.50
N ARG A 119 2.00 4.03 -8.73
CA ARG A 119 2.52 4.31 -7.39
C ARG A 119 2.30 3.13 -6.46
N ILE A 120 1.08 2.58 -6.48
CA ILE A 120 0.76 1.39 -5.68
C ILE A 120 1.62 0.21 -6.14
N ALA A 121 1.74 0.00 -7.45
CA ALA A 121 2.57 -1.08 -7.99
C ALA A 121 4.03 -0.96 -7.54
N GLY A 122 4.57 0.26 -7.55
CA GLY A 122 5.94 0.51 -7.08
C GLY A 122 6.10 0.17 -5.60
N LEU A 123 5.14 0.55 -4.77
CA LEU A 123 5.17 0.21 -3.34
C LEU A 123 5.12 -1.31 -3.13
N VAL A 124 4.26 -2.00 -3.86
CA VAL A 124 4.13 -3.47 -3.76
C VAL A 124 5.42 -4.15 -4.18
N ASN A 125 6.05 -3.68 -5.26
CA ASN A 125 7.30 -4.27 -5.74
C ASN A 125 8.45 -4.16 -4.72
N GLU A 126 8.49 -3.07 -3.96
CA GLU A 126 9.50 -2.90 -2.92
C GLU A 126 9.13 -3.61 -1.63
N LEU A 127 7.83 -3.69 -1.34
CA LEU A 127 7.34 -4.34 -0.13
C LEU A 127 7.51 -5.86 -0.21
N PHE A 128 7.31 -6.42 -1.40
CA PHE A 128 7.45 -7.86 -1.67
C PHE A 128 8.53 -8.06 -2.74
N PRO A 129 9.80 -7.90 -2.38
CA PRO A 129 10.89 -7.99 -3.35
C PRO A 129 11.09 -9.38 -3.94
#